data_c64d0d223228b3eb4c5d941e4a136d08
#
_entry.id   c64d0d223228b3eb4c5d941e4a136d08
#
_cell.length_a   1.000
_cell.length_b   1.000
_cell.length_c   1.000
_cell.angle_alpha   90.00
_cell.angle_beta   90.00
_cell.angle_gamma   90.00
#
_symmetry.space_group_name_H-M   'P 1'
#
loop_
_entity.id
_entity.type
_entity.pdbx_description
1 polymer ?
#
loop_
_entity_poly.entity_id
_entity_poly.type
_entity_poly.pdbx_seq_one_letter_code
_entity_poly.pdbx_strand_id
1 'polypeptide(L)'
;MKNFIALLFLITTPFFLSSQVLWDDFEQTRVGYYEFVHGGMTTRYANPDVSSSVNNSSICAQYVRNPGELWDVLVIVGNGPIDDVSSYADGTKTMSVDVYSPAPGIPVQITLEDSSLAGPTNYPVGRHSIYLGATTTTNQWETIDLAFDSRPDPAMSDVGLTSVILLFNGGTNTGDVYYFDNLYGPEFNNQCDGAAGNPNHDLADWDCNWNLGMCPSASACATYDYMSGWLNQSYNPETNTINDSKYCGEYTRNPDANGEDVFIAYPLG
;
A
#
# COMPACT_ATOMS: atom_id res chain seq x y z
N MET A 1 -34.34 43.03 -39.81
CA MET A 1 -33.37 42.73 -38.78
C MET A 1 -33.55 41.26 -38.40
N LYS A 2 -32.60 40.39 -38.75
CA LYS A 2 -32.66 38.96 -38.46
C LYS A 2 -31.79 38.72 -37.22
N ASN A 3 -32.42 38.35 -36.12
CA ASN A 3 -31.70 37.98 -34.88
C ASN A 3 -31.09 36.59 -35.03
N PHE A 4 -29.77 36.49 -35.05
CA PHE A 4 -29.03 35.24 -34.94
C PHE A 4 -28.86 34.95 -33.45
N ILE A 5 -29.52 33.90 -32.96
CA ILE A 5 -29.27 33.33 -31.63
C ILE A 5 -28.15 32.32 -31.80
N ALA A 6 -26.96 32.65 -31.32
CA ALA A 6 -25.85 31.71 -31.22
C ALA A 6 -26.09 30.79 -30.01
N LEU A 7 -26.38 29.54 -30.27
CA LEU A 7 -26.49 28.49 -29.23
C LEU A 7 -25.08 28.00 -28.85
N LEU A 8 -24.60 28.41 -27.69
CA LEU A 8 -23.31 27.97 -27.14
C LEU A 8 -23.49 26.57 -26.55
N PHE A 9 -23.04 25.54 -27.26
CA PHE A 9 -22.95 24.18 -26.71
C PHE A 9 -21.77 24.10 -25.73
N LEU A 10 -22.09 24.07 -24.45
CA LEU A 10 -21.11 23.74 -23.39
C LEU A 10 -20.89 22.25 -23.44
N ILE A 11 -19.78 21.81 -24.05
CA ILE A 11 -19.35 20.40 -24.02
C ILE A 11 -18.72 20.19 -22.65
N THR A 12 -19.47 19.66 -21.69
CA THR A 12 -18.94 19.13 -20.46
C THR A 12 -18.34 17.76 -20.78
N THR A 13 -17.02 17.71 -21.00
CA THR A 13 -16.29 16.44 -20.96
C THR A 13 -16.41 15.88 -19.54
N PRO A 14 -16.87 14.63 -19.36
CA PRO A 14 -16.81 14.02 -18.06
C PRO A 14 -15.31 13.89 -17.68
N PHE A 15 -14.89 14.62 -16.67
CA PHE A 15 -13.64 14.33 -15.99
C PHE A 15 -13.84 12.98 -15.28
N PHE A 16 -13.32 11.92 -15.86
CA PHE A 16 -13.09 10.70 -15.11
C PHE A 16 -11.97 11.00 -14.11
N LEU A 17 -12.33 11.39 -12.91
CA LEU A 17 -11.44 11.31 -11.75
C LEU A 17 -11.16 9.82 -11.55
N SER A 18 -10.11 9.32 -12.16
CA SER A 18 -9.58 7.99 -11.82
C SER A 18 -9.09 8.08 -10.38
N SER A 19 -9.84 7.47 -9.50
CA SER A 19 -9.56 7.41 -8.08
C SER A 19 -8.21 6.73 -7.84
N GLN A 20 -7.41 7.29 -6.92
CA GLN A 20 -6.32 6.55 -6.30
C GLN A 20 -6.90 5.30 -5.62
N VAL A 21 -6.16 4.21 -5.61
CA VAL A 21 -6.52 3.00 -4.89
C VAL A 21 -5.87 3.00 -3.52
N LEU A 22 -6.63 2.70 -2.48
CA LEU A 22 -6.11 2.51 -1.14
C LEU A 22 -5.30 1.21 -1.09
N TRP A 23 -4.01 1.32 -0.77
CA TRP A 23 -3.11 0.16 -0.67
C TRP A 23 -3.10 -0.45 0.72
N ASP A 24 -3.08 0.39 1.76
CA ASP A 24 -3.07 -0.07 3.14
C ASP A 24 -3.69 0.99 4.07
N ASP A 25 -4.63 0.59 4.91
CA ASP A 25 -5.19 1.38 6.02
C ASP A 25 -4.88 0.74 7.38
N PHE A 26 -4.10 -0.33 7.39
CA PHE A 26 -3.69 -1.12 8.56
C PHE A 26 -4.85 -1.69 9.40
N GLU A 27 -6.11 -1.38 9.06
CA GLU A 27 -7.31 -1.93 9.68
C GLU A 27 -7.95 -3.04 8.87
N GLN A 28 -8.34 -2.73 7.62
CA GLN A 28 -9.16 -3.60 6.80
C GLN A 28 -8.63 -3.81 5.39
N THR A 29 -8.02 -2.78 4.80
CA THR A 29 -7.56 -2.81 3.41
C THR A 29 -6.05 -2.98 3.36
N ARG A 30 -5.60 -4.03 2.69
CA ARG A 30 -4.20 -4.22 2.35
C ARG A 30 -4.11 -4.94 1.00
N VAL A 31 -3.61 -4.27 -0.03
CA VAL A 31 -3.48 -4.83 -1.39
C VAL A 31 -2.05 -5.27 -1.72
N GLY A 32 -1.13 -5.07 -0.79
CA GLY A 32 0.27 -5.46 -0.90
C GLY A 32 0.82 -5.91 0.44
N TYR A 33 2.04 -6.39 0.45
CA TYR A 33 2.76 -6.76 1.67
C TYR A 33 4.15 -6.11 1.69
N TYR A 34 4.68 -5.93 2.90
CA TYR A 34 6.00 -5.37 3.10
C TYR A 34 7.04 -6.49 2.98
N GLU A 35 7.56 -6.68 1.76
CA GLU A 35 8.53 -7.74 1.45
C GLU A 35 9.85 -7.55 2.19
N PHE A 36 10.26 -6.31 2.37
CA PHE A 36 11.50 -5.97 3.04
C PHE A 36 11.39 -4.63 3.76
N VAL A 37 11.98 -4.55 4.94
CA VAL A 37 12.01 -3.34 5.78
C VAL A 37 13.40 -3.24 6.43
N HIS A 38 14.13 -2.15 6.16
CA HIS A 38 15.44 -1.92 6.78
C HIS A 38 15.36 -1.57 8.26
N GLY A 39 14.36 -0.78 8.64
CA GLY A 39 14.10 -0.36 10.02
C GLY A 39 13.20 -1.34 10.78
N GLY A 40 12.62 -0.86 11.86
CA GLY A 40 11.59 -1.58 12.62
C GLY A 40 10.19 -1.14 12.22
N MET A 41 9.34 -2.07 11.82
CA MET A 41 7.95 -1.78 11.48
C MET A 41 6.98 -2.56 12.36
N THR A 42 5.95 -1.88 12.84
CA THR A 42 4.81 -2.49 13.52
C THR A 42 3.55 -2.07 12.78
N THR A 43 2.87 -3.02 12.14
CA THR A 43 1.72 -2.76 11.25
C THR A 43 0.40 -2.54 11.97
N ARG A 44 0.33 -2.74 13.27
CA ARG A 44 -0.88 -2.54 14.11
C ARG A 44 -0.50 -1.83 15.40
N TYR A 45 -0.04 -0.62 15.27
CA TYR A 45 0.30 0.23 16.39
C TYR A 45 -0.89 1.12 16.77
N ALA A 46 -1.06 1.42 18.05
CA ALA A 46 -2.10 2.36 18.48
C ALA A 46 -1.87 3.74 17.87
N ASN A 47 -2.89 4.30 17.24
CA ASN A 47 -2.81 5.62 16.64
C ASN A 47 -2.43 6.66 17.72
N PRO A 48 -1.37 7.46 17.52
CA PRO A 48 -0.90 8.44 18.49
C PRO A 48 -1.88 9.59 18.72
N ASP A 49 -2.81 9.85 17.79
CA ASP A 49 -3.83 10.91 17.90
C ASP A 49 -5.13 10.52 17.18
N VAL A 50 -5.98 9.76 17.85
CA VAL A 50 -7.31 9.37 17.35
C VAL A 50 -8.32 10.54 17.31
N SER A 51 -7.96 11.73 17.79
CA SER A 51 -8.81 12.93 17.75
C SER A 51 -8.59 13.77 16.49
N SER A 52 -7.62 13.41 15.67
CA SER A 52 -7.32 14.11 14.42
C SER A 52 -8.49 14.05 13.44
N SER A 53 -8.69 15.14 12.71
CA SER A 53 -9.64 15.17 11.59
C SER A 53 -9.08 14.55 10.29
N VAL A 54 -7.77 14.31 10.23
CA VAL A 54 -7.09 13.70 9.09
C VAL A 54 -7.13 12.17 9.21
N ASN A 55 -6.63 11.66 10.33
CA ASN A 55 -6.64 10.23 10.64
C ASN A 55 -7.17 10.00 12.05
N ASN A 56 -8.37 9.43 12.15
CA ASN A 56 -9.03 9.09 13.41
C ASN A 56 -9.20 7.58 13.60
N SER A 57 -8.52 6.76 12.81
CA SER A 57 -8.48 5.32 12.96
C SER A 57 -7.91 4.91 14.33
N SER A 58 -8.21 3.71 14.79
CA SER A 58 -7.72 3.25 16.09
C SER A 58 -6.28 2.74 16.05
N ILE A 59 -5.84 2.32 14.89
CA ILE A 59 -4.51 1.76 14.63
C ILE A 59 -3.89 2.37 13.37
N CYS A 60 -2.58 2.26 13.26
CA CYS A 60 -1.77 2.72 12.13
C CYS A 60 -0.50 1.88 12.06
N ALA A 61 0.38 2.14 11.11
CA ALA A 61 1.74 1.63 11.16
C ALA A 61 2.66 2.55 11.98
N GLN A 62 3.58 1.95 12.73
CA GLN A 62 4.74 2.63 13.28
C GLN A 62 5.98 2.17 12.52
N TYR A 63 6.80 3.10 12.11
CA TYR A 63 8.08 2.85 11.48
C TYR A 63 9.21 3.54 12.26
N VAL A 64 10.19 2.76 12.70
CA VAL A 64 11.41 3.24 13.37
C VAL A 64 12.56 3.09 12.38
N ARG A 65 13.13 4.19 11.93
CA ARG A 65 14.25 4.16 10.99
C ARG A 65 15.48 3.46 11.57
N ASN A 66 16.22 2.79 10.70
CA ASN A 66 17.53 2.24 11.03
C ASN A 66 18.61 3.33 10.89
N PRO A 67 19.23 3.80 11.99
CA PRO A 67 20.24 4.84 11.91
C PRO A 67 21.55 4.38 11.23
N GLY A 68 21.70 3.08 10.96
CA GLY A 68 22.81 2.52 10.20
C GLY A 68 22.63 2.64 8.68
N GLU A 69 21.41 2.95 8.22
CA GLU A 69 21.06 2.97 6.80
C GLU A 69 20.75 4.38 6.31
N LEU A 70 21.54 4.85 5.34
CA LEU A 70 21.32 6.16 4.72
C LEU A 70 20.03 6.19 3.89
N TRP A 71 19.78 5.10 3.15
CA TRP A 71 18.60 4.88 2.33
C TRP A 71 17.77 3.75 2.94
N ASP A 72 17.13 4.09 4.03
CA ASP A 72 16.30 3.18 4.81
C ASP A 72 14.92 3.04 4.12
N VAL A 73 14.65 1.86 3.56
CA VAL A 73 13.51 1.60 2.68
C VAL A 73 12.50 0.63 3.30
N LEU A 74 11.22 0.84 2.94
CA LEU A 74 10.16 -0.16 3.03
C LEU A 74 9.80 -0.57 1.60
N VAL A 75 9.90 -1.85 1.30
CA VAL A 75 9.57 -2.42 -0.01
C VAL A 75 8.20 -3.05 0.06
N ILE A 76 7.28 -2.54 -0.75
CA ILE A 76 5.90 -3.00 -0.84
C ILE A 76 5.72 -3.66 -2.20
N VAL A 77 5.14 -4.85 -2.22
CA VAL A 77 4.80 -5.59 -3.44
C VAL A 77 3.36 -6.09 -3.37
N GLY A 78 2.71 -6.19 -4.53
CA GLY A 78 1.37 -6.77 -4.65
C GLY A 78 1.41 -8.20 -5.21
N ASN A 79 0.25 -8.82 -5.38
CA ASN A 79 0.12 -10.14 -6.00
C ASN A 79 0.26 -10.11 -7.54
N GLY A 80 0.55 -8.96 -8.11
CA GLY A 80 0.76 -8.75 -9.52
C GLY A 80 1.47 -7.43 -9.76
N PRO A 81 1.79 -7.10 -11.02
CA PRO A 81 2.42 -5.84 -11.35
C PRO A 81 1.48 -4.67 -11.06
N ILE A 82 2.06 -3.50 -10.86
CA ILE A 82 1.34 -2.24 -10.84
C ILE A 82 0.77 -1.98 -12.23
N ASP A 83 -0.49 -1.55 -12.30
CA ASP A 83 -1.14 -1.18 -13.55
C ASP A 83 -0.46 0.03 -14.21
N ASP A 84 -0.95 0.48 -15.36
CA ASP A 84 -0.39 1.61 -16.11
C ASP A 84 -0.26 2.86 -15.22
N VAL A 85 0.99 3.29 -15.02
CA VAL A 85 1.33 4.46 -14.18
C VAL A 85 1.58 5.73 -14.98
N SER A 86 1.27 5.75 -16.29
CA SER A 86 1.50 6.90 -17.17
C SER A 86 0.89 8.20 -16.62
N SER A 87 -0.32 8.13 -16.08
CA SER A 87 -1.00 9.29 -15.46
C SER A 87 -0.37 9.79 -14.16
N TYR A 88 0.40 8.96 -13.49
CA TYR A 88 1.22 9.37 -12.36
C TYR A 88 2.56 9.94 -12.83
N ALA A 89 3.15 9.36 -13.87
CA ALA A 89 4.42 9.79 -14.44
C ALA A 89 4.33 11.12 -15.22
N ASP A 90 3.17 11.48 -15.74
CA ASP A 90 2.91 12.78 -16.37
C ASP A 90 2.45 13.85 -15.37
N GLY A 91 2.25 13.49 -14.11
CA GLY A 91 1.84 14.39 -13.03
C GLY A 91 0.35 14.72 -13.00
N THR A 92 -0.49 14.05 -13.79
CA THR A 92 -1.96 14.23 -13.74
C THR A 92 -2.60 13.59 -12.53
N LYS A 93 -1.93 12.59 -11.94
CA LYS A 93 -2.29 11.98 -10.66
C LYS A 93 -1.14 12.07 -9.66
N THR A 94 -1.50 12.08 -8.39
CA THR A 94 -0.56 12.01 -7.26
C THR A 94 -0.80 10.71 -6.48
N MET A 95 0.14 10.31 -5.65
CA MET A 95 -0.07 9.34 -4.58
C MET A 95 -0.27 10.11 -3.29
N SER A 96 -0.75 9.46 -2.24
CA SER A 96 -0.87 10.11 -0.95
C SER A 96 -0.68 9.12 0.20
N VAL A 97 -0.31 9.67 1.35
CA VAL A 97 -0.19 8.92 2.61
C VAL A 97 -0.46 9.86 3.78
N ASP A 98 -1.18 9.38 4.78
CA ASP A 98 -1.30 10.09 6.04
C ASP A 98 -0.05 9.81 6.88
N VAL A 99 0.56 10.88 7.40
CA VAL A 99 1.81 10.80 8.17
C VAL A 99 1.69 11.59 9.46
N TYR A 100 2.21 11.01 10.54
CA TYR A 100 2.45 11.69 11.81
C TYR A 100 3.96 11.69 12.05
N SER A 101 4.56 12.87 11.95
CA SER A 101 6.01 13.07 11.94
C SER A 101 6.50 13.83 13.17
N PRO A 102 7.70 13.54 13.70
CA PRO A 102 8.29 14.28 14.82
C PRO A 102 8.73 15.70 14.44
N ALA A 103 8.80 16.04 13.14
CA ALA A 103 9.25 17.35 12.67
C ALA A 103 8.64 17.71 11.31
N PRO A 104 8.53 19.02 10.99
CA PRO A 104 8.20 19.48 9.64
C PRO A 104 9.42 19.40 8.72
N GLY A 105 9.16 19.41 7.40
CA GLY A 105 10.21 19.39 6.39
C GLY A 105 10.83 18.02 6.16
N ILE A 106 10.26 16.95 6.69
CA ILE A 106 10.72 15.59 6.48
C ILE A 106 10.28 15.14 5.08
N PRO A 107 11.22 14.79 4.18
CA PRO A 107 10.87 14.21 2.90
C PRO A 107 10.20 12.86 3.06
N VAL A 108 9.08 12.67 2.34
CA VAL A 108 8.43 11.38 2.13
C VAL A 108 8.55 11.07 0.65
N GLN A 109 9.07 9.89 0.32
CA GLN A 109 9.33 9.50 -1.06
C GLN A 109 8.70 8.16 -1.37
N ILE A 110 8.09 8.06 -2.54
CA ILE A 110 7.78 6.78 -3.18
C ILE A 110 8.60 6.66 -4.46
N THR A 111 9.19 5.48 -4.67
CA THR A 111 9.79 5.09 -5.95
C THR A 111 9.04 3.87 -6.48
N LEU A 112 8.61 3.91 -7.74
CA LEU A 112 8.07 2.74 -8.44
C LEU A 112 9.19 2.09 -9.24
N GLU A 113 9.32 0.77 -9.13
CA GLU A 113 10.40 0.04 -9.81
C GLU A 113 9.99 -1.37 -10.27
N ASP A 114 10.76 -1.90 -11.20
CA ASP A 114 10.75 -3.31 -11.56
C ASP A 114 11.81 -4.04 -10.72
N SER A 115 11.38 -4.82 -9.75
CA SER A 115 12.26 -5.55 -8.84
C SER A 115 13.14 -6.60 -9.53
N SER A 116 12.79 -7.02 -10.75
CA SER A 116 13.61 -7.94 -11.53
C SER A 116 14.86 -7.27 -12.12
N LEU A 117 14.83 -5.94 -12.26
CA LEU A 117 15.92 -5.13 -12.81
C LEU A 117 16.62 -4.30 -11.73
N ALA A 118 15.85 -3.78 -10.78
CA ALA A 118 16.35 -2.93 -9.70
C ALA A 118 17.14 -3.75 -8.68
N GLY A 119 18.28 -3.24 -8.27
CA GLY A 119 19.13 -3.85 -7.25
C GLY A 119 19.81 -2.79 -6.36
N PRO A 120 20.35 -3.17 -5.21
CA PRO A 120 20.89 -2.22 -4.23
C PRO A 120 22.10 -1.42 -4.72
N THR A 121 22.78 -1.88 -5.78
CA THR A 121 24.04 -1.27 -6.25
C THR A 121 24.01 -0.78 -7.68
N ASN A 122 22.85 -0.87 -8.38
CA ASN A 122 22.76 -0.58 -9.81
C ASN A 122 21.90 0.64 -10.15
N TYR A 123 21.67 1.56 -9.18
CA TYR A 123 20.93 2.79 -9.46
C TYR A 123 21.49 3.49 -10.72
N PRO A 124 20.64 3.97 -11.64
CA PRO A 124 19.17 4.08 -11.56
C PRO A 124 18.40 2.91 -12.23
N VAL A 125 19.07 1.85 -12.65
CA VAL A 125 18.47 0.75 -13.43
C VAL A 125 17.24 0.18 -12.73
N GLY A 126 16.14 0.05 -13.47
CA GLY A 126 14.87 -0.49 -12.97
C GLY A 126 14.00 0.49 -12.18
N ARG A 127 14.47 1.73 -11.87
CA ARG A 127 13.70 2.76 -11.16
C ARG A 127 12.92 3.61 -12.14
N HIS A 128 11.62 3.37 -12.20
CA HIS A 128 10.75 4.06 -13.16
C HIS A 128 10.53 5.52 -12.80
N SER A 129 10.03 5.79 -11.60
CA SER A 129 9.63 7.14 -11.20
C SER A 129 9.77 7.37 -9.72
N ILE A 130 10.08 8.61 -9.36
CA ILE A 130 10.17 9.11 -7.99
C ILE A 130 9.05 10.11 -7.78
N TYR A 131 8.39 10.01 -6.62
CA TYR A 131 7.34 10.91 -6.16
C TYR A 131 7.73 11.44 -4.79
N LEU A 132 7.62 12.75 -4.60
CA LEU A 132 8.07 13.44 -3.40
C LEU A 132 6.96 14.28 -2.77
N GLY A 133 6.91 14.26 -1.47
CA GLY A 133 6.21 15.19 -0.61
C GLY A 133 7.04 15.49 0.63
N ALA A 134 6.57 16.37 1.49
CA ALA A 134 7.25 16.68 2.73
C ALA A 134 6.23 17.02 3.83
N THR A 135 6.56 16.66 5.07
CA THR A 135 5.75 17.02 6.23
C THR A 135 5.80 18.51 6.50
N THR A 136 4.71 19.06 7.03
CA THR A 136 4.58 20.49 7.37
C THR A 136 4.33 20.73 8.85
N THR A 137 3.95 19.68 9.58
CA THR A 137 3.57 19.73 10.98
C THR A 137 4.52 18.93 11.88
N THR A 138 4.39 19.10 13.18
CA THR A 138 5.11 18.33 14.20
C THR A 138 4.11 17.64 15.11
N ASN A 139 4.22 16.32 15.25
CA ASN A 139 3.35 15.51 16.11
C ASN A 139 1.85 15.77 15.85
N GLN A 140 1.49 15.82 14.58
CA GLN A 140 0.11 15.90 14.10
C GLN A 140 -0.03 15.11 12.82
N TRP A 141 -1.19 14.51 12.61
CA TRP A 141 -1.52 13.85 11.35
C TRP A 141 -1.70 14.88 10.22
N GLU A 142 -1.13 14.59 9.10
CA GLU A 142 -1.31 15.33 7.86
C GLU A 142 -1.30 14.38 6.67
N THR A 143 -2.11 14.66 5.65
CA THR A 143 -2.06 13.94 4.38
C THR A 143 -0.95 14.56 3.53
N ILE A 144 0.00 13.75 3.11
CA ILE A 144 1.09 14.15 2.22
C ILE A 144 0.74 13.70 0.80
N ASP A 145 0.55 14.68 -0.08
CA ASP A 145 0.47 14.44 -1.51
C ASP A 145 1.89 14.26 -2.06
N LEU A 146 2.11 13.13 -2.76
CA LEU A 146 3.37 12.75 -3.36
C LEU A 146 3.31 13.02 -4.86
N ALA A 147 3.88 14.14 -5.28
CA ALA A 147 3.89 14.56 -6.67
C ALA A 147 5.07 13.95 -7.43
N PHE A 148 4.89 13.72 -8.73
CA PHE A 148 5.97 13.26 -9.61
C PHE A 148 7.16 14.23 -9.55
N ASP A 149 8.35 13.69 -9.31
CA ASP A 149 9.61 14.44 -9.25
C ASP A 149 10.49 14.14 -10.47
N SER A 150 10.77 12.87 -10.70
CA SER A 150 11.73 12.48 -11.73
C SER A 150 11.54 11.04 -12.21
N ARG A 151 12.17 10.74 -13.36
CA ARG A 151 12.25 9.39 -13.95
C ARG A 151 13.71 8.98 -14.01
N PRO A 152 14.24 8.25 -13.01
CA PRO A 152 15.65 7.91 -12.93
C PRO A 152 16.14 7.05 -14.09
N ASP A 153 15.36 6.02 -14.47
CA ASP A 153 15.66 5.18 -15.63
C ASP A 153 14.63 5.46 -16.74
N PRO A 154 15.00 6.28 -17.76
CA PRO A 154 14.09 6.63 -18.84
C PRO A 154 13.75 5.46 -19.78
N ALA A 155 14.45 4.32 -19.66
CA ALA A 155 14.17 3.13 -20.47
C ALA A 155 13.01 2.28 -19.90
N MET A 156 12.59 2.56 -18.66
CA MET A 156 11.50 1.82 -18.03
C MET A 156 10.15 2.11 -18.69
N SER A 157 9.32 1.06 -18.81
CA SER A 157 7.94 1.15 -19.27
C SER A 157 7.02 1.64 -18.17
N ASP A 158 5.91 2.31 -18.52
CA ASP A 158 4.86 2.72 -17.59
C ASP A 158 4.00 1.53 -17.09
N VAL A 159 4.25 0.33 -17.59
CA VAL A 159 3.56 -0.91 -17.21
C VAL A 159 4.56 -1.98 -16.79
N GLY A 160 4.08 -2.92 -15.95
CA GLY A 160 4.89 -4.06 -15.52
C GLY A 160 5.83 -3.75 -14.35
N LEU A 161 5.60 -2.65 -13.64
CA LEU A 161 6.32 -2.35 -12.39
C LEU A 161 5.82 -3.27 -11.28
N THR A 162 6.72 -3.75 -10.43
CA THR A 162 6.41 -4.82 -9.48
C THR A 162 6.56 -4.42 -8.03
N SER A 163 7.22 -3.30 -7.74
CA SER A 163 7.44 -2.87 -6.35
C SER A 163 7.32 -1.36 -6.16
N VAL A 164 6.94 -1.01 -4.95
CA VAL A 164 6.85 0.33 -4.41
C VAL A 164 7.86 0.46 -3.28
N ILE A 165 8.73 1.44 -3.36
CA ILE A 165 9.71 1.73 -2.33
C ILE A 165 9.27 2.99 -1.60
N LEU A 166 8.92 2.86 -0.32
CA LEU A 166 8.56 3.98 0.54
C LEU A 166 9.76 4.35 1.42
N LEU A 167 10.06 5.64 1.50
CA LEU A 167 11.14 6.19 2.33
C LEU A 167 10.64 7.40 3.13
N PHE A 168 11.02 7.44 4.39
CA PHE A 168 10.92 8.62 5.25
C PHE A 168 12.31 9.17 5.51
N ASN A 169 12.54 10.47 5.24
CA ASN A 169 13.81 11.16 5.49
C ASN A 169 15.04 10.47 4.83
N GLY A 170 14.87 10.01 3.60
CA GLY A 170 15.95 9.35 2.84
C GLY A 170 17.19 10.23 2.72
N GLY A 171 18.38 9.62 2.67
CA GLY A 171 19.65 10.34 2.63
C GLY A 171 20.16 10.81 3.99
N THR A 172 19.57 10.36 5.10
CA THR A 172 19.98 10.70 6.47
C THR A 172 20.18 9.44 7.32
N ASN A 173 21.03 9.52 8.34
CA ASN A 173 21.27 8.45 9.31
C ASN A 173 20.59 8.80 10.64
N THR A 174 19.27 8.81 10.68
CA THR A 174 18.46 9.08 11.89
C THR A 174 17.70 7.86 12.34
N GLY A 175 17.41 7.76 13.64
CA GLY A 175 16.56 6.73 14.23
C GLY A 175 15.15 7.27 14.53
N ASP A 176 14.65 8.18 13.71
CA ASP A 176 13.35 8.82 13.91
C ASP A 176 12.20 7.82 13.81
N VAL A 177 11.12 8.13 14.51
CA VAL A 177 9.88 7.34 14.51
C VAL A 177 8.83 8.10 13.74
N TYR A 178 8.22 7.41 12.77
CA TYR A 178 7.09 7.89 11.98
C TYR A 178 5.90 6.98 12.21
N TYR A 179 4.70 7.57 12.16
CA TYR A 179 3.47 6.80 12.02
C TYR A 179 2.86 7.14 10.69
N PHE A 180 2.31 6.15 10.01
CA PHE A 180 1.68 6.37 8.71
C PHE A 180 0.47 5.46 8.52
N ASP A 181 -0.42 5.88 7.63
CA ASP A 181 -1.70 5.25 7.39
C ASP A 181 -2.26 5.69 6.04
N ASN A 182 -3.36 5.08 5.59
CA ASN A 182 -4.09 5.50 4.41
C ASN A 182 -3.19 5.74 3.20
N LEU A 183 -2.40 4.73 2.83
CA LEU A 183 -1.46 4.81 1.71
C LEU A 183 -2.21 4.56 0.39
N TYR A 184 -2.21 5.54 -0.51
CA TYR A 184 -2.88 5.50 -1.80
C TYR A 184 -1.92 5.60 -2.97
N GLY A 185 -2.23 4.88 -4.06
CA GLY A 185 -1.45 4.94 -5.29
C GLY A 185 -2.13 4.29 -6.48
N PRO A 186 -1.37 3.93 -7.54
CA PRO A 186 -1.86 3.17 -8.68
C PRO A 186 -2.33 1.78 -8.27
N GLU A 187 -3.26 1.23 -9.02
CA GLU A 187 -3.79 -0.11 -8.80
C GLU A 187 -2.70 -1.16 -9.04
N PHE A 188 -2.64 -2.17 -8.17
CA PHE A 188 -1.94 -3.41 -8.49
C PHE A 188 -2.85 -4.28 -9.34
N ASN A 189 -2.38 -4.70 -10.50
CA ASN A 189 -3.08 -5.67 -11.33
C ASN A 189 -2.93 -7.05 -10.68
N ASN A 190 -3.77 -7.30 -9.70
CA ASN A 190 -3.81 -8.59 -9.01
C ASN A 190 -4.22 -9.65 -10.03
N GLN A 191 -3.23 -10.28 -10.64
CA GLN A 191 -3.43 -11.47 -11.46
C GLN A 191 -3.75 -12.64 -10.53
N CYS A 192 -4.97 -12.66 -10.06
CA CYS A 192 -5.58 -13.89 -9.65
C CYS A 192 -5.83 -14.67 -10.94
N ASP A 193 -4.85 -15.46 -11.36
CA ASP A 193 -4.93 -16.31 -12.54
C ASP A 193 -6.10 -17.28 -12.41
N GLY A 194 -7.32 -16.82 -12.75
CA GLY A 194 -8.49 -17.58 -13.08
C GLY A 194 -8.78 -18.95 -12.43
N ALA A 195 -7.89 -19.44 -11.61
CA ALA A 195 -8.16 -20.45 -10.62
C ALA A 195 -8.97 -19.75 -9.50
N ALA A 196 -10.23 -19.40 -9.84
CA ALA A 196 -11.23 -19.20 -8.82
C ALA A 196 -11.11 -20.45 -7.93
N GLY A 197 -10.54 -20.27 -6.74
CA GLY A 197 -10.54 -21.29 -5.73
C GLY A 197 -11.93 -21.88 -5.70
N ASN A 198 -12.06 -23.15 -5.44
CA ASN A 198 -13.37 -23.79 -5.47
C ASN A 198 -14.31 -23.03 -4.51
N PRO A 199 -15.29 -22.24 -5.01
CA PRO A 199 -16.08 -21.34 -4.20
C PRO A 199 -16.86 -22.06 -3.08
N ASN A 200 -16.83 -23.39 -3.09
CA ASN A 200 -17.49 -24.22 -2.09
C ASN A 200 -16.56 -24.70 -0.97
N HIS A 201 -15.26 -24.45 -1.05
CA HIS A 201 -14.28 -24.99 -0.09
C HIS A 201 -13.26 -24.00 0.44
N ASP A 202 -12.97 -22.92 -0.30
CA ASP A 202 -11.91 -21.97 0.08
C ASP A 202 -12.50 -20.78 0.83
N LEU A 203 -12.29 -20.75 2.13
CA LEU A 203 -12.68 -19.62 2.99
C LEU A 203 -11.73 -18.42 2.81
N ALA A 204 -10.49 -18.68 2.45
CA ALA A 204 -9.50 -17.67 2.16
C ALA A 204 -8.44 -18.23 1.22
N ASP A 205 -8.21 -17.56 0.10
CA ASP A 205 -7.10 -17.77 -0.78
C ASP A 205 -6.10 -16.64 -0.57
N TRP A 206 -5.01 -16.93 0.10
CA TRP A 206 -4.02 -15.94 0.48
C TRP A 206 -3.20 -15.41 -0.70
N ASP A 207 -3.25 -16.07 -1.84
CA ASP A 207 -2.61 -15.58 -3.05
C ASP A 207 -3.43 -14.47 -3.72
N CYS A 208 -4.77 -14.54 -3.59
CA CYS A 208 -5.71 -13.67 -4.29
C CYS A 208 -6.70 -12.91 -3.41
N ASN A 209 -7.07 -13.44 -2.25
CA ASN A 209 -8.21 -12.98 -1.45
C ASN A 209 -7.87 -12.71 0.02
N TRP A 210 -6.61 -12.43 0.33
CA TRP A 210 -6.25 -12.18 1.72
C TRP A 210 -6.83 -10.86 2.27
N ASN A 211 -7.31 -10.00 1.39
CA ASN A 211 -7.90 -8.73 1.77
C ASN A 211 -9.27 -8.97 2.41
N LEU A 212 -9.29 -8.89 3.73
CA LEU A 212 -10.46 -9.03 4.58
C LEU A 212 -11.54 -8.03 4.15
N GLY A 213 -12.48 -8.46 3.30
CA GLY A 213 -13.60 -7.65 2.84
C GLY A 213 -13.66 -7.32 1.35
N MET A 214 -12.66 -7.66 0.55
CA MET A 214 -12.73 -7.47 -0.91
C MET A 214 -12.78 -8.81 -1.64
N CYS A 215 -13.97 -9.24 -1.96
CA CYS A 215 -14.23 -10.43 -2.74
C CYS A 215 -14.54 -10.06 -4.18
N PRO A 216 -13.84 -10.61 -5.17
CA PRO A 216 -14.20 -10.41 -6.58
C PRO A 216 -15.49 -11.09 -7.00
N SER A 217 -16.03 -12.00 -6.17
CA SER A 217 -17.38 -12.55 -6.36
C SER A 217 -18.03 -12.82 -4.99
N ALA A 218 -19.27 -12.40 -4.83
CA ALA A 218 -20.03 -12.41 -3.58
C ALA A 218 -20.30 -13.79 -2.96
N SER A 219 -19.79 -14.89 -3.50
CA SER A 219 -20.21 -16.23 -3.11
C SER A 219 -19.15 -17.08 -2.40
N ALA A 220 -17.94 -16.59 -2.18
CA ALA A 220 -16.84 -17.42 -1.68
C ALA A 220 -15.89 -16.74 -0.70
N CYS A 221 -16.31 -15.67 -0.05
CA CYS A 221 -15.43 -14.92 0.82
C CYS A 221 -15.80 -15.04 2.28
N ALA A 222 -14.80 -15.03 3.13
CA ALA A 222 -14.95 -14.92 4.56
C ALA A 222 -14.43 -13.58 5.06
N THR A 223 -15.06 -13.03 6.08
CA THR A 223 -14.48 -11.94 6.88
C THR A 223 -14.07 -12.50 8.23
N TYR A 224 -13.01 -11.95 8.79
CA TYR A 224 -12.60 -12.26 10.15
C TYR A 224 -13.12 -11.15 11.06
N ASP A 225 -14.09 -11.48 11.89
CA ASP A 225 -14.80 -10.50 12.74
C ASP A 225 -14.06 -10.23 14.05
N TYR A 226 -13.35 -11.23 14.57
CA TYR A 226 -12.64 -11.13 15.84
C TYR A 226 -11.33 -11.91 15.81
N MET A 227 -10.27 -11.27 16.27
CA MET A 227 -8.98 -11.90 16.50
C MET A 227 -8.39 -11.41 17.82
N SER A 228 -7.86 -12.30 18.62
CA SER A 228 -7.09 -11.92 19.81
C SER A 228 -5.62 -11.64 19.51
N GLY A 229 -5.09 -12.18 18.42
CA GLY A 229 -3.76 -11.96 17.90
C GLY A 229 -3.78 -11.18 16.58
N TRP A 230 -2.78 -11.40 15.74
CA TRP A 230 -2.61 -10.71 14.46
C TRP A 230 -2.53 -11.73 13.32
N LEU A 231 -3.29 -11.48 12.26
CA LEU A 231 -3.29 -12.29 11.05
C LEU A 231 -2.72 -11.45 9.90
N ASN A 232 -1.68 -11.94 9.27
CA ASN A 232 -1.04 -11.29 8.13
C ASN A 232 -0.94 -12.27 6.97
N GLN A 233 -0.83 -11.74 5.75
CA GLN A 233 -0.30 -12.51 4.64
C GLN A 233 1.22 -12.64 4.83
N SER A 234 1.75 -13.82 4.61
CA SER A 234 3.18 -14.09 4.66
C SER A 234 3.59 -14.98 3.49
N TYR A 235 4.86 -14.97 3.13
CA TYR A 235 5.37 -15.98 2.22
C TYR A 235 5.16 -17.37 2.80
N ASN A 236 4.72 -18.30 1.95
CA ASN A 236 4.63 -19.69 2.33
C ASN A 236 6.05 -20.20 2.67
N PRO A 237 6.31 -20.57 3.93
CA PRO A 237 7.65 -20.99 4.36
C PRO A 237 8.10 -22.29 3.71
N GLU A 238 7.15 -23.09 3.20
CA GLU A 238 7.42 -24.35 2.54
C GLU A 238 6.35 -24.67 1.49
N THR A 239 6.67 -24.46 0.23
CA THR A 239 5.82 -24.88 -0.88
C THR A 239 6.01 -26.38 -1.15
N ASN A 240 4.91 -27.13 -1.18
CA ASN A 240 4.91 -28.57 -1.39
C ASN A 240 3.63 -29.03 -2.10
N THR A 241 3.43 -30.33 -2.25
CA THR A 241 2.27 -30.91 -2.94
C THR A 241 0.93 -30.72 -2.20
N ILE A 242 0.96 -30.29 -0.93
CA ILE A 242 -0.24 -30.01 -0.14
C ILE A 242 -0.63 -28.54 -0.26
N ASN A 243 0.37 -27.65 -0.23
CA ASN A 243 0.20 -26.22 -0.40
C ASN A 243 1.35 -25.69 -1.26
N ASP A 244 1.07 -25.42 -2.54
CA ASP A 244 1.99 -24.83 -3.51
C ASP A 244 1.80 -23.32 -3.68
N SER A 245 0.87 -22.72 -2.92
CA SER A 245 0.63 -21.29 -2.88
C SER A 245 1.90 -20.52 -2.52
N LYS A 246 2.10 -19.38 -3.16
CA LYS A 246 3.21 -18.48 -2.86
C LYS A 246 3.07 -17.83 -1.49
N TYR A 247 1.82 -17.61 -1.07
CA TYR A 247 1.49 -16.94 0.18
C TYR A 247 0.64 -17.82 1.08
N CYS A 248 0.65 -17.51 2.38
CA CYS A 248 -0.20 -18.14 3.38
C CYS A 248 -0.58 -17.13 4.47
N GLY A 249 -1.61 -17.46 5.25
CA GLY A 249 -1.93 -16.73 6.46
C GLY A 249 -0.93 -17.02 7.55
N GLU A 250 -0.32 -15.99 8.11
CA GLU A 250 0.53 -16.07 9.30
C GLU A 250 -0.22 -15.47 10.49
N TYR A 251 -0.48 -16.31 11.49
CA TYR A 251 -1.15 -15.89 12.71
C TYR A 251 -0.16 -15.75 13.86
N THR A 252 0.01 -14.53 14.35
CA THR A 252 0.82 -14.25 15.54
C THR A 252 -0.08 -14.17 16.76
N ARG A 253 0.18 -15.01 17.75
CA ARG A 253 -0.57 -15.01 19.01
C ARG A 253 -0.32 -13.73 19.80
N ASN A 254 -1.36 -13.25 20.46
CA ASN A 254 -1.23 -12.17 21.44
C ASN A 254 -0.65 -12.76 22.75
N PRO A 255 0.56 -12.38 23.18
CA PRO A 255 1.17 -12.89 24.40
C PRO A 255 0.43 -12.50 25.68
N ASP A 256 -0.39 -11.44 25.62
CA ASP A 256 -1.15 -10.93 26.77
C ASP A 256 -2.57 -11.54 26.85
N ALA A 257 -2.96 -12.37 25.89
CA ALA A 257 -4.24 -13.05 25.92
C ALA A 257 -4.25 -14.15 27.00
N ASN A 258 -5.01 -13.91 28.06
CA ASN A 258 -5.26 -14.90 29.12
C ASN A 258 -6.29 -15.94 28.63
N GLY A 259 -5.86 -16.87 27.82
CA GLY A 259 -6.75 -17.91 27.30
C GLY A 259 -6.36 -18.39 25.93
N GLU A 260 -7.29 -19.01 25.23
CA GLU A 260 -7.10 -19.45 23.85
C GLU A 260 -7.22 -18.26 22.91
N ASP A 261 -6.24 -18.09 22.02
CA ASP A 261 -6.38 -17.19 20.90
C ASP A 261 -7.44 -17.73 19.94
N VAL A 262 -8.40 -16.88 19.62
CA VAL A 262 -9.49 -17.22 18.72
C VAL A 262 -9.55 -16.22 17.59
N PHE A 263 -9.72 -16.70 16.38
CA PHE A 263 -10.22 -15.88 15.28
C PHE A 263 -11.50 -16.52 14.73
N ILE A 264 -12.45 -15.68 14.39
CA ILE A 264 -13.75 -16.09 13.88
C ILE A 264 -13.88 -15.60 12.45
N ALA A 265 -14.05 -16.54 11.52
CA ALA A 265 -14.32 -16.27 10.12
C ALA A 265 -15.79 -16.50 9.82
N TYR A 266 -16.43 -15.57 9.13
CA TYR A 266 -17.79 -15.70 8.66
C TYR A 266 -17.81 -15.69 7.13
N PRO A 267 -18.55 -16.61 6.48
CA PRO A 267 -18.80 -16.45 5.06
C PRO A 267 -19.61 -15.17 4.82
N LEU A 268 -19.23 -14.38 3.84
CA LEU A 268 -20.05 -13.29 3.35
C LEU A 268 -21.15 -13.91 2.47
N GLY A 269 -22.40 -13.89 2.95
CA GLY A 269 -23.57 -14.43 2.28
C GLY A 269 -24.00 -13.65 1.04
#